data_2cb50a42491b4390b426b5f0d9ea1039
#
_entry.id   2cb50a42491b4390b426b5f0d9ea1039
#
_cell.length_a   1.000
_cell.length_b   1.000
_cell.length_c   1.000
_cell.angle_alpha   90.00
_cell.angle_beta   90.00
_cell.angle_gamma   90.00
#
_symmetry.space_group_name_H-M   'P 1'
#
loop_
_entity.id
_entity.type
_entity.pdbx_description
1 polymer ?
#
loop_
_entity_poly.entity_id
_entity_poly.type
_entity_poly.pdbx_seq_one_letter_code
_entity_poly.pdbx_strand_id
1 'polypeptide(L)'
;MTMRLKLYTLLCISFLLIFTACNQDDDPVPAEKVTRTVLAYIMADNSLSGFASIDIDEMMKGMEAVDASLYNLLVYVDDASREGSQSYKFPTLYRLSKDKNGNVVKETVKEYKEQVSTDPAVMQEVLKRAFTEYPAESYGLVLWSHGEGWIPNPLPLAKQASTRWVGEDTTGGTTYLNISDIAAILSEFPRFDFILFDACFGQTVEVAYELPIAQIM
;
A
#
# COMPACT_ATOMS: atom_id res chain seq x y z
N MET A 1 13.56 -2.17 75.59
CA MET A 1 12.53 -1.68 74.61
C MET A 1 13.17 -0.98 73.40
N THR A 2 14.45 -0.89 73.29
CA THR A 2 15.15 -0.11 72.23
C THR A 2 15.68 -0.94 71.05
N MET A 3 15.84 -2.27 71.23
CA MET A 3 16.42 -3.07 70.17
C MET A 3 15.38 -3.57 69.12
N ARG A 4 14.13 -3.77 69.53
CA ARG A 4 13.06 -4.17 68.62
C ARG A 4 12.59 -3.01 67.72
N LEU A 5 12.63 -1.80 68.21
CA LEU A 5 12.24 -0.60 67.42
C LEU A 5 13.26 -0.29 66.30
N LYS A 6 14.56 -0.54 66.54
CA LYS A 6 15.61 -0.40 65.51
C LYS A 6 15.53 -1.45 64.43
N LEU A 7 15.03 -2.66 64.73
CA LEU A 7 14.87 -3.72 63.75
C LEU A 7 13.69 -3.41 62.81
N TYR A 8 12.57 -2.84 63.31
CA TYR A 8 11.43 -2.46 62.47
C TYR A 8 11.74 -1.25 61.58
N THR A 9 12.51 -0.26 62.05
CA THR A 9 12.97 0.83 61.23
C THR A 9 13.93 0.39 60.12
N LEU A 10 14.81 -0.56 60.37
CA LEU A 10 15.66 -1.11 59.32
C LEU A 10 14.91 -1.94 58.30
N LEU A 11 13.86 -2.70 58.73
CA LEU A 11 13.01 -3.48 57.84
C LEU A 11 12.10 -2.57 56.96
N CYS A 12 11.58 -1.48 57.51
CA CYS A 12 10.81 -0.52 56.75
C CYS A 12 11.63 0.26 55.72
N ILE A 13 12.88 0.59 56.01
CA ILE A 13 13.79 1.27 55.07
C ILE A 13 14.21 0.32 53.94
N SER A 14 14.45 -0.98 54.22
CA SER A 14 14.74 -1.97 53.17
C SER A 14 13.53 -2.25 52.27
N PHE A 15 12.29 -2.11 52.78
CA PHE A 15 11.06 -2.29 51.98
C PHE A 15 10.73 -1.07 51.11
N LEU A 16 11.18 0.14 51.49
CA LEU A 16 11.00 1.34 50.66
C LEU A 16 11.99 1.43 49.50
N LEU A 17 13.11 0.70 49.54
CA LEU A 17 14.10 0.71 48.45
C LEU A 17 13.80 -0.29 47.32
N ILE A 18 12.79 -1.13 47.46
CA ILE A 18 12.41 -2.13 46.44
C ILE A 18 11.39 -1.55 45.43
N PHE A 19 10.79 -0.39 45.71
CA PHE A 19 9.76 0.22 44.81
C PHE A 19 10.28 1.31 43.88
N THR A 20 11.59 1.58 43.86
CA THR A 20 12.19 2.59 42.95
C THR A 20 12.93 1.98 41.75
N ALA A 21 12.79 0.67 41.51
CA ALA A 21 13.38 0.05 40.33
C ALA A 21 12.27 -0.58 39.48
N CYS A 22 11.57 0.23 38.71
CA CYS A 22 10.93 -0.09 37.44
C CYS A 22 9.99 1.06 37.07
N ASN A 23 10.55 2.12 36.56
CA ASN A 23 9.94 2.93 35.52
C ASN A 23 11.07 3.28 34.55
N GLN A 24 11.58 2.31 33.85
CA GLN A 24 11.97 2.54 32.49
C GLN A 24 10.64 2.53 31.74
N ASP A 25 10.10 3.68 31.47
CA ASP A 25 9.20 3.87 30.37
C ASP A 25 10.03 3.43 29.15
N ASP A 26 9.90 2.17 28.78
CA ASP A 26 10.22 1.71 27.45
C ASP A 26 9.21 2.42 26.53
N ASP A 27 9.44 3.71 26.29
CA ASP A 27 8.85 4.34 25.12
C ASP A 27 9.19 3.41 23.97
N PRO A 28 8.18 2.89 23.24
CA PRO A 28 8.45 2.02 22.13
C PRO A 28 9.41 2.77 21.20
N VAL A 29 10.64 2.23 21.08
CA VAL A 29 11.62 2.79 20.15
C VAL A 29 10.88 2.90 18.82
N PRO A 30 10.70 4.11 18.25
CA PRO A 30 9.99 4.28 17.03
C PRO A 30 10.59 3.31 16.02
N ALA A 31 9.77 2.44 15.42
CA ALA A 31 10.25 1.54 14.39
C ALA A 31 11.02 2.38 13.37
N GLU A 32 12.29 2.02 13.13
CA GLU A 32 13.13 2.77 12.20
C GLU A 32 12.42 2.78 10.86
N LYS A 33 11.99 3.98 10.43
CA LYS A 33 11.26 4.12 9.19
C LYS A 33 12.21 3.84 8.04
N VAL A 34 11.79 2.98 7.14
CA VAL A 34 12.52 2.80 5.87
C VAL A 34 12.46 4.08 5.04
N THR A 35 13.41 4.24 4.12
CA THR A 35 13.52 5.44 3.27
C THR A 35 12.26 5.63 2.41
N ARG A 36 11.74 4.55 1.82
CA ARG A 36 10.56 4.65 0.95
C ARG A 36 9.72 3.37 0.95
N THR A 37 8.40 3.57 0.93
CA THR A 37 7.44 2.53 0.58
C THR A 37 6.80 2.85 -0.76
N VAL A 38 6.89 1.92 -1.70
CA VAL A 38 6.23 1.99 -3.01
C VAL A 38 5.12 0.97 -3.04
N LEU A 39 3.93 1.40 -3.49
CA LEU A 39 2.81 0.51 -3.78
C LEU A 39 2.58 0.48 -5.29
N ALA A 40 2.67 -0.70 -5.90
CA ALA A 40 2.11 -0.96 -7.22
C ALA A 40 0.67 -1.44 -7.05
N TYR A 41 -0.29 -0.64 -7.53
CA TYR A 41 -1.71 -0.94 -7.51
C TYR A 41 -2.13 -1.43 -8.89
N ILE A 42 -2.26 -2.75 -9.04
CA ILE A 42 -2.47 -3.46 -10.31
C ILE A 42 -3.95 -3.84 -10.44
N MET A 43 -4.69 -3.09 -11.26
CA MET A 43 -6.07 -3.36 -11.62
C MET A 43 -6.09 -4.18 -12.90
N ALA A 44 -6.01 -5.50 -12.75
CA ALA A 44 -5.81 -6.43 -13.86
C ALA A 44 -7.02 -7.36 -14.11
N ASP A 45 -8.18 -7.13 -13.47
CA ASP A 45 -9.40 -7.85 -13.86
C ASP A 45 -9.95 -7.31 -15.19
N ASN A 46 -9.17 -7.50 -16.24
CA ASN A 46 -9.46 -7.08 -17.61
C ASN A 46 -8.60 -7.87 -18.61
N SER A 47 -8.54 -7.41 -19.87
CA SER A 47 -7.78 -8.08 -20.93
C SER A 47 -6.26 -8.10 -20.71
N LEU A 48 -5.72 -7.31 -19.77
CA LEU A 48 -4.30 -7.29 -19.42
C LEU A 48 -3.92 -8.30 -18.32
N SER A 49 -4.87 -9.07 -17.78
CA SER A 49 -4.64 -10.01 -16.66
C SER A 49 -3.41 -10.91 -16.85
N GLY A 50 -3.17 -11.40 -18.07
CA GLY A 50 -2.02 -12.24 -18.38
C GLY A 50 -0.66 -11.53 -18.25
N PHE A 51 -0.62 -10.20 -18.32
CA PHE A 51 0.61 -9.42 -18.20
C PHE A 51 0.96 -9.09 -16.75
N ALA A 52 -0.03 -8.99 -15.88
CA ALA A 52 0.19 -8.64 -14.48
C ALA A 52 1.19 -9.59 -13.78
N SER A 53 1.12 -10.89 -14.05
CA SER A 53 2.05 -11.86 -13.48
C SER A 53 3.48 -11.69 -14.02
N ILE A 54 3.62 -11.31 -15.29
CA ILE A 54 4.92 -11.06 -15.93
C ILE A 54 5.58 -9.85 -15.29
N ASP A 55 4.83 -8.76 -15.11
CA ASP A 55 5.33 -7.53 -14.53
C ASP A 55 5.69 -7.71 -13.04
N ILE A 56 4.91 -8.51 -12.30
CA ILE A 56 5.27 -8.87 -10.91
C ILE A 56 6.58 -9.68 -10.88
N ASP A 57 6.79 -10.61 -11.80
CA ASP A 57 8.05 -11.37 -11.89
C ASP A 57 9.23 -10.46 -12.26
N GLU A 58 9.02 -9.44 -13.09
CA GLU A 58 10.02 -8.41 -13.39
C GLU A 58 10.32 -7.53 -12.17
N MET A 59 9.31 -7.14 -11.40
CA MET A 59 9.51 -6.45 -10.11
C MET A 59 10.32 -7.30 -9.13
N MET A 60 10.04 -8.61 -9.03
CA MET A 60 10.83 -9.53 -8.20
C MET A 60 12.29 -9.57 -8.66
N LYS A 61 12.53 -9.65 -9.96
CA LYS A 61 13.88 -9.60 -10.51
C LYS A 61 14.57 -8.26 -10.22
N GLY A 62 13.84 -7.15 -10.33
CA GLY A 62 14.35 -5.82 -9.97
C GLY A 62 14.77 -5.74 -8.49
N MET A 63 14.06 -6.42 -7.60
CA MET A 63 14.38 -6.46 -6.17
C MET A 63 15.72 -7.14 -5.85
N GLU A 64 16.29 -7.93 -6.77
CA GLU A 64 17.64 -8.50 -6.58
C GLU A 64 18.69 -7.41 -6.35
N ALA A 65 18.55 -6.26 -7.04
CA ALA A 65 19.46 -5.12 -6.94
C ALA A 65 19.10 -4.09 -5.86
N VAL A 66 17.94 -4.24 -5.21
CA VAL A 66 17.43 -3.27 -4.20
C VAL A 66 17.89 -3.67 -2.80
N ASP A 67 18.27 -2.70 -1.99
CA ASP A 67 18.46 -2.88 -0.56
C ASP A 67 17.10 -2.94 0.15
N ALA A 68 16.61 -4.15 0.40
CA ALA A 68 15.31 -4.37 1.04
C ALA A 68 15.24 -3.92 2.51
N SER A 69 16.36 -3.49 3.13
CA SER A 69 16.34 -2.89 4.46
C SER A 69 15.93 -1.41 4.43
N LEU A 70 16.10 -0.75 3.28
CA LEU A 70 15.81 0.67 3.10
C LEU A 70 14.47 0.92 2.38
N TYR A 71 13.93 -0.08 1.69
CA TYR A 71 12.77 0.09 0.81
C TYR A 71 11.75 -1.02 1.01
N ASN A 72 10.47 -0.65 1.04
CA ASN A 72 9.37 -1.60 0.90
C ASN A 72 8.79 -1.49 -0.52
N LEU A 73 8.63 -2.64 -1.17
CA LEU A 73 7.84 -2.75 -2.39
C LEU A 73 6.62 -3.61 -2.10
N LEU A 74 5.46 -2.99 -2.20
CA LEU A 74 4.15 -3.63 -2.03
C LEU A 74 3.47 -3.73 -3.40
N VAL A 75 2.76 -4.80 -3.62
CA VAL A 75 2.01 -5.05 -4.86
C VAL A 75 0.63 -5.52 -4.49
N TYR A 76 -0.37 -4.70 -4.77
CA TYR A 76 -1.76 -5.13 -4.82
C TYR A 76 -2.07 -5.58 -6.23
N VAL A 77 -2.66 -6.74 -6.38
CA VAL A 77 -3.11 -7.25 -7.69
C VAL A 77 -4.49 -7.86 -7.57
N ASP A 78 -5.33 -7.48 -8.50
CA ASP A 78 -6.63 -8.06 -8.77
C ASP A 78 -6.64 -8.50 -10.23
N ASP A 79 -6.69 -9.81 -10.49
CA ASP A 79 -6.59 -10.35 -11.84
C ASP A 79 -7.94 -10.94 -12.31
N ALA A 80 -8.12 -11.11 -13.61
CA ALA A 80 -9.37 -11.60 -14.22
C ALA A 80 -9.65 -13.10 -13.93
N SER A 81 -9.15 -13.64 -12.84
CA SER A 81 -9.50 -15.00 -12.43
C SER A 81 -10.91 -15.03 -11.86
N ARG A 82 -11.74 -15.99 -12.30
CA ARG A 82 -13.14 -16.05 -11.88
C ARG A 82 -13.32 -16.95 -10.68
N GLU A 83 -14.08 -16.47 -9.70
CA GLU A 83 -14.47 -17.23 -8.52
C GLU A 83 -15.09 -18.59 -8.94
N GLY A 84 -14.64 -19.66 -8.30
CA GLY A 84 -15.06 -21.02 -8.61
C GLY A 84 -14.26 -21.72 -9.71
N SER A 85 -13.31 -21.04 -10.39
CA SER A 85 -12.34 -21.69 -11.26
C SER A 85 -11.21 -22.35 -10.45
N GLN A 86 -10.55 -23.39 -11.03
CA GLN A 86 -9.37 -23.99 -10.37
C GLN A 86 -8.16 -23.06 -10.32
N SER A 87 -8.17 -21.99 -11.12
CA SER A 87 -7.11 -20.99 -11.20
C SER A 87 -7.50 -19.67 -10.51
N TYR A 88 -8.59 -19.66 -9.76
CA TYR A 88 -9.03 -18.46 -9.06
C TYR A 88 -7.97 -17.98 -8.07
N LYS A 89 -7.66 -16.71 -8.14
CA LYS A 89 -6.78 -16.02 -7.21
C LYS A 89 -7.56 -14.86 -6.62
N PHE A 90 -7.60 -14.81 -5.32
CA PHE A 90 -8.17 -13.67 -4.61
C PHE A 90 -7.34 -12.41 -4.84
N PRO A 91 -7.98 -11.23 -4.94
CA PRO A 91 -7.27 -9.98 -4.89
C PRO A 91 -6.33 -9.94 -3.69
N THR A 92 -5.05 -9.66 -3.91
CA THR A 92 -4.04 -9.87 -2.89
C THR A 92 -3.03 -8.72 -2.83
N LEU A 93 -2.72 -8.28 -1.61
CA LEU A 93 -1.59 -7.41 -1.32
C LEU A 93 -0.38 -8.27 -0.94
N TYR A 94 0.68 -8.15 -1.71
CA TYR A 94 1.97 -8.79 -1.47
C TYR A 94 3.02 -7.78 -1.02
N ARG A 95 4.02 -8.25 -0.30
CA ARG A 95 5.30 -7.58 -0.12
C ARG A 95 6.37 -8.35 -0.88
N LEU A 96 7.15 -7.64 -1.68
CA LEU A 96 8.36 -8.18 -2.28
C LEU A 96 9.55 -7.79 -1.41
N SER A 97 10.25 -8.78 -0.87
CA SER A 97 11.34 -8.56 0.08
C SER A 97 12.47 -9.56 -0.16
N LYS A 98 13.46 -9.58 0.73
CA LYS A 98 14.53 -10.59 0.73
C LYS A 98 14.49 -11.41 2.01
N ASP A 99 14.65 -12.72 1.87
CA ASP A 99 14.82 -13.62 2.99
C ASP A 99 16.21 -13.44 3.64
N LYS A 100 16.44 -14.14 4.75
CA LYS A 100 17.73 -14.13 5.48
C LYS A 100 18.92 -14.61 4.65
N ASN A 101 18.70 -15.26 3.52
CA ASN A 101 19.75 -15.73 2.61
C ASN A 101 19.97 -14.76 1.44
N GLY A 102 19.18 -13.67 1.37
CA GLY A 102 19.23 -12.68 0.30
C GLY A 102 18.39 -13.04 -0.92
N ASN A 103 17.60 -14.13 -0.89
CA ASN A 103 16.71 -14.48 -1.98
C ASN A 103 15.48 -13.59 -1.97
N VAL A 104 15.06 -13.14 -3.14
CA VAL A 104 13.81 -12.38 -3.28
C VAL A 104 12.62 -13.30 -3.02
N VAL A 105 11.72 -12.84 -2.16
CA VAL A 105 10.50 -13.56 -1.78
C VAL A 105 9.28 -12.68 -1.94
N LYS A 106 8.15 -13.32 -2.30
CA LYS A 106 6.83 -12.69 -2.38
C LYS A 106 6.00 -13.17 -1.19
N GLU A 107 5.75 -12.29 -0.25
CA GLU A 107 5.03 -12.56 0.99
C GLU A 107 3.61 -12.04 0.87
N THR A 108 2.60 -12.85 1.21
CA THR A 108 1.22 -12.39 1.29
C THR A 108 1.04 -11.55 2.54
N VAL A 109 0.72 -10.27 2.35
CA VAL A 109 0.35 -9.34 3.43
C VAL A 109 -1.14 -9.51 3.74
N LYS A 110 -1.98 -9.49 2.70
CA LYS A 110 -3.42 -9.62 2.85
C LYS A 110 -4.05 -10.21 1.60
N GLU A 111 -4.85 -11.24 1.79
CA GLU A 111 -5.78 -11.74 0.79
C GLU A 111 -7.16 -11.16 1.06
N TYR A 112 -7.81 -10.65 0.04
CA TYR A 112 -9.15 -10.05 0.09
C TYR A 112 -10.16 -11.04 -0.49
N LYS A 113 -11.44 -10.82 -0.18
CA LYS A 113 -12.52 -11.41 -0.97
C LYS A 113 -12.56 -10.72 -2.32
N GLU A 114 -13.25 -11.34 -3.28
CA GLU A 114 -13.52 -10.70 -4.56
C GLU A 114 -14.08 -9.29 -4.37
N GLN A 115 -13.50 -8.35 -5.07
CA GLN A 115 -13.83 -6.94 -4.97
C GLN A 115 -13.49 -6.22 -6.27
N VAL A 116 -14.12 -5.08 -6.50
CA VAL A 116 -13.90 -4.26 -7.68
C VAL A 116 -12.70 -3.36 -7.44
N SER A 117 -11.58 -3.64 -8.10
CA SER A 117 -10.32 -2.88 -7.89
C SER A 117 -10.41 -1.40 -8.30
N THR A 118 -11.38 -1.05 -9.12
CA THR A 118 -11.68 0.33 -9.53
C THR A 118 -12.65 1.06 -8.60
N ASP A 119 -13.12 0.41 -7.52
CA ASP A 119 -13.93 1.09 -6.50
C ASP A 119 -13.02 1.99 -5.65
N PRO A 120 -13.34 3.30 -5.53
CA PRO A 120 -12.58 4.24 -4.70
C PRO A 120 -12.39 3.76 -3.25
N ALA A 121 -13.38 3.10 -2.65
CA ALA A 121 -13.30 2.61 -1.28
C ALA A 121 -12.31 1.44 -1.15
N VAL A 122 -12.24 0.56 -2.17
CA VAL A 122 -11.27 -0.53 -2.24
C VAL A 122 -9.85 0.04 -2.34
N MET A 123 -9.62 0.97 -3.25
CA MET A 123 -8.31 1.63 -3.38
C MET A 123 -7.89 2.29 -2.07
N GLN A 124 -8.79 3.06 -1.45
CA GLN A 124 -8.52 3.74 -0.17
C GLN A 124 -8.14 2.75 0.94
N GLU A 125 -8.84 1.61 1.06
CA GLU A 125 -8.54 0.58 2.06
C GLU A 125 -7.15 -0.02 1.83
N VAL A 126 -6.83 -0.38 0.57
CA VAL A 126 -5.53 -0.97 0.22
C VAL A 126 -4.38 0.00 0.50
N LEU A 127 -4.51 1.28 0.09
CA LEU A 127 -3.50 2.30 0.36
C LEU A 127 -3.32 2.51 1.87
N LYS A 128 -4.43 2.63 2.62
CA LYS A 128 -4.41 2.80 4.07
C LYS A 128 -3.68 1.64 4.75
N ARG A 129 -3.97 0.41 4.37
CA ARG A 129 -3.27 -0.76 4.88
C ARG A 129 -1.79 -0.72 4.55
N ALA A 130 -1.45 -0.52 3.27
CA ALA A 130 -0.07 -0.51 2.81
C ALA A 130 0.79 0.51 3.58
N PHE A 131 0.32 1.74 3.73
CA PHE A 131 1.13 2.80 4.34
C PHE A 131 1.04 2.84 5.88
N THR A 132 0.04 2.18 6.48
CA THR A 132 -0.03 2.01 7.93
C THR A 132 0.86 0.86 8.41
N GLU A 133 0.85 -0.27 7.70
CA GLU A 133 1.64 -1.45 8.08
C GLU A 133 3.12 -1.32 7.64
N TYR A 134 3.40 -0.48 6.63
CA TYR A 134 4.75 -0.25 6.10
C TYR A 134 5.07 1.25 6.05
N PRO A 135 5.18 1.90 7.21
CA PRO A 135 5.49 3.33 7.27
C PRO A 135 6.91 3.61 6.75
N ALA A 136 7.08 4.75 6.07
CA ALA A 136 8.35 5.19 5.51
C ALA A 136 8.51 6.70 5.63
N GLU A 137 9.70 7.22 5.31
CA GLU A 137 9.96 8.65 5.20
C GLU A 137 9.27 9.26 3.98
N SER A 138 9.15 8.47 2.91
CA SER A 138 8.51 8.89 1.65
C SER A 138 7.69 7.76 1.02
N TYR A 139 6.80 8.13 0.09
CA TYR A 139 5.89 7.21 -0.56
C TYR A 139 5.91 7.37 -2.07
N GLY A 140 5.74 6.26 -2.79
CA GLY A 140 5.53 6.20 -4.22
C GLY A 140 4.33 5.34 -4.57
N LEU A 141 3.65 5.68 -5.65
CA LEU A 141 2.50 4.93 -6.15
C LEU A 141 2.68 4.63 -7.63
N VAL A 142 2.45 3.38 -8.02
CA VAL A 142 2.33 2.96 -9.41
C VAL A 142 0.88 2.54 -9.65
N LEU A 143 0.26 3.09 -10.67
CA LEU A 143 -1.10 2.75 -11.12
C LEU A 143 -0.97 1.99 -12.44
N TRP A 144 -1.29 0.71 -12.40
CA TRP A 144 -1.15 -0.19 -13.54
C TRP A 144 -2.53 -0.68 -14.00
N SER A 145 -2.88 -0.43 -15.23
CA SER A 145 -4.08 -0.96 -15.91
C SER A 145 -4.20 -0.42 -17.34
N HIS A 146 -5.37 -0.65 -17.98
CA HIS A 146 -5.82 0.21 -19.06
C HIS A 146 -6.03 1.65 -18.57
N GLY A 147 -5.93 2.63 -19.49
CA GLY A 147 -6.23 4.02 -19.22
C GLY A 147 -6.57 4.76 -20.51
N GLU A 148 -7.47 5.72 -20.41
CA GLU A 148 -7.80 6.64 -21.51
C GLU A 148 -7.43 8.10 -21.18
N GLY A 149 -6.81 8.30 -20.02
CA GLY A 149 -6.34 9.62 -19.59
C GLY A 149 -7.46 10.65 -19.61
N TRP A 150 -7.29 11.67 -20.44
CA TRP A 150 -8.26 12.77 -20.61
C TRP A 150 -9.24 12.56 -21.77
N ILE A 151 -9.11 11.51 -22.58
CA ILE A 151 -9.94 11.31 -23.78
C ILE A 151 -11.37 10.96 -23.37
N PRO A 152 -12.40 11.72 -23.83
CA PRO A 152 -13.78 11.40 -23.52
C PRO A 152 -14.16 10.02 -24.06
N ASN A 153 -14.65 9.13 -23.20
CA ASN A 153 -15.31 7.92 -23.65
C ASN A 153 -16.56 8.34 -24.48
N PRO A 154 -16.75 7.86 -25.71
CA PRO A 154 -17.89 8.22 -26.58
C PRO A 154 -19.22 7.62 -26.11
N LEU A 155 -19.43 7.40 -24.83
CA LEU A 155 -20.70 6.97 -24.27
C LEU A 155 -21.81 8.05 -24.44
N PRO A 156 -23.08 7.66 -24.62
CA PRO A 156 -24.18 8.58 -24.84
C PRO A 156 -24.28 9.65 -23.74
N LEU A 157 -24.57 10.88 -24.13
CA LEU A 157 -24.67 12.09 -23.29
C LEU A 157 -25.43 11.94 -21.95
N ALA A 158 -26.29 10.94 -21.81
CA ALA A 158 -27.08 10.69 -20.60
C ALA A 158 -26.30 9.90 -19.48
N LYS A 159 -25.08 9.44 -19.75
CA LYS A 159 -24.21 8.71 -18.80
C LYS A 159 -22.79 9.27 -18.76
N GLN A 160 -22.60 10.54 -19.09
CA GLN A 160 -21.31 11.21 -18.98
C GLN A 160 -20.98 11.50 -17.51
N ALA A 161 -20.61 10.46 -16.78
CA ALA A 161 -19.77 10.61 -15.61
C ALA A 161 -18.32 10.51 -16.10
N SER A 162 -17.61 11.62 -16.06
CA SER A 162 -16.19 11.86 -16.30
C SER A 162 -15.40 10.77 -17.04
N THR A 163 -14.87 11.16 -18.17
CA THR A 163 -14.14 10.37 -19.14
C THR A 163 -12.62 10.41 -18.92
N ARG A 164 -12.20 10.54 -17.68
CA ARG A 164 -10.81 10.67 -17.27
C ARG A 164 -10.53 9.54 -16.30
N TRP A 165 -10.02 8.42 -16.80
CA TRP A 165 -9.85 7.26 -15.95
C TRP A 165 -8.52 6.54 -16.21
N VAL A 166 -8.06 5.89 -15.19
CA VAL A 166 -7.09 4.80 -15.21
C VAL A 166 -7.65 3.66 -14.36
N GLY A 167 -7.52 2.44 -14.84
CA GLY A 167 -8.08 1.27 -14.17
C GLY A 167 -9.40 0.82 -14.82
N GLU A 168 -9.42 -0.42 -15.24
CA GLU A 168 -10.59 -1.13 -15.72
C GLU A 168 -10.73 -2.42 -14.91
N ASP A 169 -11.97 -2.71 -14.50
CA ASP A 169 -12.34 -3.91 -13.78
C ASP A 169 -13.64 -4.45 -14.34
N THR A 170 -13.68 -5.75 -14.61
CA THR A 170 -14.81 -6.41 -15.25
C THR A 170 -15.66 -7.26 -14.32
N THR A 171 -15.35 -7.27 -13.03
CA THR A 171 -16.14 -7.97 -12.01
C THR A 171 -17.55 -7.41 -11.89
N GLY A 172 -18.54 -8.23 -12.23
CA GLY A 172 -19.96 -7.80 -12.18
C GLY A 172 -20.39 -6.77 -13.23
N GLY A 173 -19.51 -6.38 -14.12
CA GLY A 173 -19.69 -5.39 -15.19
C GLY A 173 -18.51 -4.44 -15.27
N THR A 174 -18.24 -3.88 -16.44
CA THR A 174 -17.06 -3.02 -16.61
C THR A 174 -17.21 -1.72 -15.83
N THR A 175 -16.24 -1.46 -14.97
CA THR A 175 -16.10 -0.24 -14.16
C THR A 175 -14.74 0.41 -14.37
N TYR A 176 -14.64 1.69 -14.05
CA TYR A 176 -13.44 2.50 -14.26
C TYR A 176 -13.19 3.39 -13.04
N LEU A 177 -11.93 3.62 -12.71
CA LEU A 177 -11.52 4.54 -11.66
C LEU A 177 -11.17 5.90 -12.24
N ASN A 178 -11.91 6.93 -11.87
CA ASN A 178 -11.68 8.28 -12.42
C ASN A 178 -10.46 8.95 -11.77
N ILE A 179 -9.79 9.80 -12.51
CA ILE A 179 -8.64 10.58 -12.00
C ILE A 179 -9.06 11.48 -10.83
N SER A 180 -10.28 12.07 -10.88
CA SER A 180 -10.80 12.88 -9.78
C SER A 180 -11.01 12.07 -8.48
N ASP A 181 -11.43 10.81 -8.60
CA ASP A 181 -11.60 9.93 -7.45
C ASP A 181 -10.24 9.56 -6.86
N ILE A 182 -9.24 9.29 -7.72
CA ILE A 182 -7.85 9.08 -7.30
C ILE A 182 -7.34 10.32 -6.56
N ALA A 183 -7.55 11.53 -7.10
CA ALA A 183 -7.12 12.77 -6.46
C ALA A 183 -7.74 12.93 -5.06
N ALA A 184 -9.04 12.64 -4.92
CA ALA A 184 -9.74 12.69 -3.64
C ALA A 184 -9.17 11.69 -2.63
N ILE A 185 -8.96 10.43 -3.04
CA ILE A 185 -8.37 9.40 -2.20
C ILE A 185 -6.98 9.82 -1.73
N LEU A 186 -6.10 10.20 -2.67
CA LEU A 186 -4.71 10.51 -2.36
C LEU A 186 -4.55 11.76 -1.49
N SER A 187 -5.53 12.66 -1.48
CA SER A 187 -5.54 13.84 -0.60
C SER A 187 -5.60 13.48 0.89
N GLU A 188 -6.02 12.29 1.24
CA GLU A 188 -6.07 11.78 2.62
C GLU A 188 -4.74 11.19 3.11
N PHE A 189 -3.76 11.05 2.22
CA PHE A 189 -2.46 10.45 2.51
C PHE A 189 -1.34 11.49 2.55
N PRO A 190 -0.17 11.16 3.14
CA PRO A 190 1.00 12.00 3.00
C PRO A 190 1.35 12.24 1.53
N ARG A 191 2.04 13.35 1.26
CA ARG A 191 2.49 13.66 -0.11
C ARG A 191 3.36 12.54 -0.67
N PHE A 192 3.02 12.11 -1.89
CA PHE A 192 3.83 11.15 -2.63
C PHE A 192 5.02 11.83 -3.30
N ASP A 193 6.17 11.17 -3.30
CA ASP A 193 7.33 11.65 -4.06
C ASP A 193 7.09 11.49 -5.56
N PHE A 194 6.37 10.43 -5.95
CA PHE A 194 5.96 10.22 -7.33
C PHE A 194 4.66 9.43 -7.43
N ILE A 195 3.96 9.64 -8.53
CA ILE A 195 2.91 8.76 -9.04
C ILE A 195 3.30 8.39 -10.47
N LEU A 196 3.49 7.09 -10.71
CA LEU A 196 3.75 6.54 -12.03
C LEU A 196 2.46 5.95 -12.59
N PHE A 197 2.06 6.39 -13.77
CA PHE A 197 1.00 5.77 -14.54
C PHE A 197 1.62 4.75 -15.51
N ASP A 198 1.53 3.49 -15.18
CA ASP A 198 1.80 2.37 -16.08
C ASP A 198 0.49 2.02 -16.80
N ALA A 199 0.01 2.97 -17.56
CA ALA A 199 -1.25 2.95 -18.27
C ALA A 199 -1.20 3.91 -19.45
N CYS A 200 -2.00 3.63 -20.49
CA CYS A 200 -2.09 4.49 -21.63
C CYS A 200 -2.60 5.90 -21.24
N PHE A 201 -2.05 6.94 -21.84
CA PHE A 201 -2.47 8.34 -21.67
C PHE A 201 -2.42 8.89 -20.24
N GLY A 202 -1.75 8.23 -19.31
CA GLY A 202 -1.62 8.68 -17.91
C GLY A 202 -0.77 9.95 -17.73
N GLN A 203 0.11 10.27 -18.68
CA GLN A 203 1.04 11.41 -18.60
C GLN A 203 0.57 12.62 -19.42
N THR A 204 -0.68 13.03 -19.24
CA THR A 204 -1.20 14.26 -19.85
C THR A 204 -1.17 15.42 -18.86
N VAL A 205 -1.11 16.65 -19.37
CA VAL A 205 -1.08 17.86 -18.53
C VAL A 205 -2.34 17.98 -17.67
N GLU A 206 -3.46 17.47 -18.15
CA GLU A 206 -4.74 17.47 -17.45
C GLU A 206 -4.71 16.52 -16.25
N VAL A 207 -4.15 15.31 -16.42
CA VAL A 207 -3.95 14.36 -15.32
C VAL A 207 -3.00 14.95 -14.28
N ALA A 208 -1.90 15.55 -14.73
CA ALA A 208 -0.94 16.20 -13.85
C ALA A 208 -1.57 17.39 -13.07
N TYR A 209 -2.49 18.12 -13.68
CA TYR A 209 -3.19 19.23 -13.03
C TYR A 209 -4.18 18.75 -11.96
N GLU A 210 -4.87 17.63 -12.19
CA GLU A 210 -5.80 17.03 -11.22
C GLU A 210 -5.09 16.39 -10.03
N LEU A 211 -3.81 16.03 -10.17
CA LEU A 211 -3.01 15.34 -9.15
C LEU A 211 -1.84 16.20 -8.62
N PRO A 212 -2.09 17.39 -8.01
CA PRO A 212 -1.03 18.29 -7.56
C PRO A 212 -0.27 17.78 -6.32
N ILE A 213 -0.60 16.60 -5.83
CA ILE A 213 -0.16 15.97 -4.58
C ILE A 213 1.13 15.16 -4.74
N ALA A 214 1.67 15.03 -5.94
CA ALA A 214 2.94 14.37 -6.20
C ALA A 214 3.93 15.34 -6.87
N GLN A 215 5.22 15.06 -6.71
CA GLN A 215 6.19 15.53 -7.67
C GLN A 215 6.04 14.61 -8.88
N ILE A 216 5.49 15.12 -9.96
CA ILE A 216 5.40 14.39 -11.21
C ILE A 216 6.78 14.45 -11.86
N MET A 217 7.37 13.30 -12.04
CA MET A 217 8.55 13.13 -12.87
C MET A 217 8.14 12.59 -14.22
#